data_a4926ec6d256e2cd2443073fa7265c38
#
_entry.id   a4926ec6d256e2cd2443073fa7265c38
#
_cell.length_a   1.000
_cell.length_b   1.000
_cell.length_c   1.000
_cell.angle_alpha   90.00
_cell.angle_beta   90.00
_cell.angle_gamma   90.00
#
_symmetry.space_group_name_H-M   'P 1'
#
loop_
_entity.id
_entity.type
_entity.pdbx_description
1 polymer ?
#
loop_
_entity_poly.entity_id
_entity_poly.type
_entity_poly.pdbx_seq_one_letter_code
_entity_poly.pdbx_strand_id
1 'polypeptide(L)' 'DENFDREFNGLLGAMQNLGLKEGYIVTLNQSDLFEKEDMTIKMLPVHDFFERFSKL' A
#
# COMPACT_ATOMS: atom_id res chain seq x y z
N ASP A 1 6.30 4.29 12.20
CA ASP A 1 6.05 5.53 12.95
C ASP A 1 4.57 5.88 12.90
N GLU A 2 4.20 6.92 13.58
CA GLU A 2 2.80 7.32 13.68
C GLU A 2 2.19 7.66 12.33
N ASN A 3 2.95 8.31 11.46
CA ASN A 3 2.44 8.67 10.14
C ASN A 3 2.20 7.43 9.30
N PHE A 4 3.12 6.48 9.36
CA PHE A 4 2.94 5.22 8.65
C PHE A 4 1.74 4.47 9.18
N ASP A 5 1.61 4.35 10.50
CA ASP A 5 0.50 3.62 11.10
C ASP A 5 -0.84 4.23 10.72
N ARG A 6 -0.91 5.55 10.69
CA ARG A 6 -2.13 6.25 10.31
C ARG A 6 -2.48 5.98 8.86
N GLU A 7 -1.49 6.07 7.96
CA GLU A 7 -1.73 5.81 6.55
C GLU A 7 -2.12 4.37 6.30
N PHE A 8 -1.45 3.45 6.97
CA PHE A 8 -1.73 2.02 6.83
C PHE A 8 -3.15 1.70 7.30
N ASN A 9 -3.52 2.18 8.47
CA ASN A 9 -4.86 1.93 9.01
C ASN A 9 -5.94 2.61 8.18
N GLY A 10 -5.66 3.80 7.66
CA GLY A 10 -6.59 4.49 6.77
C GLY A 10 -6.82 3.70 5.49
N LEU A 11 -5.75 3.17 4.91
CA LEU A 11 -5.86 2.35 3.70
C LEU A 11 -6.64 1.08 3.96
N LEU A 12 -6.35 0.38 5.08
CA LEU A 12 -7.09 -0.82 5.44
C LEU A 12 -8.59 -0.53 5.58
N GLY A 13 -8.93 0.56 6.27
CA GLY A 13 -10.32 0.93 6.46
C GLY A 13 -11.03 1.21 5.13
N ALA A 14 -10.35 1.93 4.24
CA ALA A 14 -10.90 2.23 2.93
C ALA A 14 -11.09 0.95 2.11
N MET A 15 -10.12 0.05 2.15
CA MET A 15 -10.22 -1.22 1.44
C MET A 15 -11.39 -2.05 1.94
N GLN A 16 -11.56 -2.11 3.27
CA GLN A 16 -12.68 -2.84 3.86
C GLN A 16 -14.02 -2.26 3.44
N ASN A 17 -14.14 -0.94 3.48
CA ASN A 17 -15.38 -0.26 3.12
C ASN A 17 -15.74 -0.44 1.65
N LEU A 18 -14.73 -0.46 0.78
CA LEU A 18 -14.94 -0.56 -0.67
C LEU A 18 -14.87 -1.99 -1.19
N GLY A 19 -14.55 -2.94 -0.33
CA GLY A 19 -14.42 -4.33 -0.75
C GLY A 19 -13.21 -4.60 -1.62
N LEU A 20 -12.16 -3.80 -1.47
CA LEU A 20 -10.92 -3.97 -2.23
C LEU A 20 -10.02 -4.98 -1.54
N LYS A 21 -9.29 -5.73 -2.34
CA LYS A 21 -8.39 -6.76 -1.81
C LYS A 21 -6.92 -6.41 -1.92
N GLU A 22 -6.57 -5.38 -2.66
CA GLU A 22 -5.19 -4.95 -2.84
C GLU A 22 -5.06 -3.45 -2.64
N GLY A 23 -3.96 -3.04 -2.05
CA GLY A 23 -3.63 -1.63 -1.87
C GLY A 23 -2.12 -1.44 -1.93
N TYR A 24 -1.72 -0.20 -2.12
CA TYR A 24 -0.30 0.16 -2.25
C TYR A 24 0.01 1.35 -1.37
N ILE A 25 1.19 1.30 -0.74
CA ILE A 25 1.75 2.45 -0.04
C ILE A 25 3.10 2.73 -0.68
N VAL A 26 3.30 3.96 -1.16
CA VAL A 26 4.54 4.37 -1.80
C VAL A 26 5.45 4.97 -0.75
N THR A 27 6.69 4.50 -0.70
CA THR A 27 7.70 4.96 0.26
C THR A 27 8.92 5.49 -0.49
N LEU A 28 9.86 6.09 0.25
CA LEU A 28 11.09 6.56 -0.36
C LEU A 28 11.98 5.41 -0.83
N ASN A 29 12.17 4.42 0.04
CA ASN A 29 13.13 3.34 -0.28
C ASN A 29 12.81 2.02 0.42
N GLN A 30 11.59 1.83 0.87
CA GLN A 30 11.20 0.59 1.55
C GLN A 30 10.27 -0.23 0.68
N SER A 31 10.44 -1.55 0.74
CA SER A 31 9.48 -2.47 0.13
C SER A 31 9.09 -3.50 1.18
N ASP A 32 7.81 -3.81 1.22
CA ASP A 32 7.29 -4.79 2.17
C ASP A 32 5.93 -5.29 1.68
N LEU A 33 5.43 -6.31 2.35
CA LEU A 33 4.16 -6.91 2.01
C LEU A 33 3.40 -7.22 3.29
N PHE A 34 2.17 -6.74 3.39
CA PHE A 34 1.31 -7.02 4.52
C PHE A 34 0.08 -7.75 4.05
N GLU A 35 -0.28 -8.81 4.75
CA GLU A 35 -1.49 -9.56 4.46
C GLU A 35 -2.35 -9.61 5.71
N LYS A 36 -3.62 -9.33 5.56
CA LYS A 36 -4.59 -9.41 6.65
C LYS A 36 -5.90 -9.93 6.09
N GLU A 37 -6.33 -11.08 6.59
CA GLU A 37 -7.49 -11.78 6.07
C GLU A 37 -7.26 -12.05 4.58
N ASP A 38 -8.11 -11.53 3.70
CA ASP A 38 -7.91 -11.68 2.26
C ASP A 38 -7.44 -10.40 1.59
N MET A 39 -6.93 -9.44 2.38
CA MET A 39 -6.43 -8.17 1.85
C MET A 39 -4.91 -8.16 1.85
N THR A 40 -4.34 -7.54 0.83
CA THR A 40 -2.89 -7.43 0.66
C THR A 40 -2.52 -5.97 0.46
N ILE A 41 -1.55 -5.47 1.23
CA ILE A 41 -1.00 -4.13 1.05
C ILE A 41 0.47 -4.26 0.73
N LYS A 42 0.87 -3.70 -0.41
CA LYS A 42 2.26 -3.71 -0.86
C LYS A 42 2.89 -2.34 -0.64
N MET A 43 4.05 -2.32 0.02
CA MET A 43 4.86 -1.11 0.12
C MET A 43 5.86 -1.12 -1.02
N LEU A 44 5.92 -0.03 -1.77
CA LEU A 44 6.81 0.09 -2.92
C LEU A 44 7.66 1.34 -2.80
N PRO A 45 8.98 1.25 -3.07
CA PRO A 45 9.77 2.46 -3.23
C PRO A 45 9.24 3.30 -4.38
N VAL A 46 9.37 4.61 -4.24
CA VAL A 46 8.77 5.53 -5.21
C VAL A 46 9.26 5.28 -6.64
N HIS A 47 10.53 4.93 -6.83
CA HIS A 47 11.03 4.69 -8.18
C HIS A 47 10.46 3.40 -8.77
N ASP A 48 10.22 2.38 -7.95
CA ASP A 48 9.55 1.16 -8.43
C ASP A 48 8.12 1.45 -8.82
N PHE A 49 7.46 2.29 -8.03
CA PHE A 49 6.09 2.71 -8.34
C PHE A 49 6.03 3.39 -9.70
N PHE A 50 6.95 4.34 -9.95
CA PHE A 50 6.97 5.03 -11.23
C PHE A 50 7.29 4.08 -12.39
N GLU A 51 8.20 3.14 -12.19
CA GLU A 51 8.51 2.16 -13.24
C GLU A 51 7.29 1.32 -13.60
N ARG A 52 6.53 0.87 -12.58
CA ARG A 52 5.38 0.03 -12.82
C ARG A 52 4.24 0.76 -13.50
N PHE A 53 3.99 2.01 -13.08
CA PHE A 53 2.79 2.71 -13.49
C PHE A 53 3.02 3.76 -14.55
N SER A 54 4.28 4.05 -14.92
CA SER A 54 4.58 4.99 -15.97
C SER A 54 4.61 4.36 -17.35
N LYS A 55 4.50 3.05 -17.44
CA LYS A 55 4.50 2.32 -18.70
C LYS A 55 3.09 2.17 -19.28
N LEU A 56 2.17 2.80 -18.65
CA LEU A 56 0.81 2.84 -19.17
C LEU A 56 0.69 3.86 -20.28
#